data_978e220bdc8c848d2cd056faf6512b8a
#
_entry.id   978e220bdc8c848d2cd056faf6512b8a
#
_cell.length_a   1.000
_cell.length_b   1.000
_cell.length_c   1.000
_cell.angle_alpha   90.00
_cell.angle_beta   90.00
_cell.angle_gamma   90.00
#
_symmetry.space_group_name_H-M   'P 1'
#
loop_
_entity.id
_entity.type
_entity.pdbx_description
1 polymer ?
#
loop_
_entity_poly.entity_id
_entity_poly.type
_entity_poly.pdbx_seq_one_letter_code
_entity_poly.pdbx_strand_id
1 'polypeptide(L)'
;MKKIKKTEAGENILLKELQLNGCVTLKESIEKFNISEATARRLFTRIESKGLGIRSHGKISLPDSTYNFYRYEASEELYVKEKRQIAHETLKLIKNGDVLFLDSGTTVCLFSMALAEELRCKRLQNIKVFTNSYMIINILNELAEVVLIGGTYRPNRKDFCGYMAEKSMKDCHFDKCILGTDGYNPIAGFTTTDFESARICETAIERSDNSIILMDSHKYMKATVICFSKGENVSTVITDNKMPEEGLKTFKRAGINIRVAK
;
A
#
# COMPACT_ATOMS: atom_id res chain seq x y z
N MET A 1 -13.63 -9.52 -22.54
CA MET A 1 -12.76 -8.34 -22.86
C MET A 1 -13.62 -7.12 -23.15
N LYS A 2 -13.57 -6.09 -22.31
CA LYS A 2 -14.35 -4.85 -22.52
C LYS A 2 -13.62 -3.93 -23.50
N LYS A 3 -14.25 -3.61 -24.63
CA LYS A 3 -13.75 -2.67 -25.64
C LYS A 3 -13.76 -1.25 -25.05
N ILE A 4 -12.59 -0.63 -24.90
CA ILE A 4 -12.48 0.76 -24.42
C ILE A 4 -13.01 1.70 -25.48
N LYS A 5 -14.06 2.47 -25.16
CA LYS A 5 -14.58 3.52 -26.02
C LYS A 5 -13.59 4.71 -26.04
N LYS A 6 -13.62 5.53 -27.13
CA LYS A 6 -12.79 6.73 -27.42
C LYS A 6 -12.95 7.90 -26.41
N THR A 7 -13.42 7.64 -25.22
CA THR A 7 -13.91 8.59 -24.23
C THR A 7 -12.96 8.68 -23.01
N GLU A 8 -13.27 9.56 -22.12
CA GLU A 8 -12.64 9.78 -20.81
C GLU A 8 -12.40 8.49 -20.00
N ALA A 9 -13.29 7.50 -20.16
CA ALA A 9 -13.13 6.18 -19.56
C ALA A 9 -11.87 5.41 -20.08
N GLY A 10 -11.52 5.56 -21.35
CA GLY A 10 -10.31 4.93 -21.92
C GLY A 10 -9.03 5.59 -21.43
N GLU A 11 -9.05 6.90 -21.24
CA GLU A 11 -7.95 7.66 -20.68
C GLU A 11 -7.69 7.27 -19.23
N ASN A 12 -8.75 7.17 -18.41
CA ASN A 12 -8.65 6.77 -17.00
C ASN A 12 -8.10 5.36 -16.84
N ILE A 13 -8.48 4.42 -17.70
CA ILE A 13 -7.95 3.04 -17.67
C ILE A 13 -6.46 3.02 -18.01
N LEU A 14 -6.05 3.78 -19.04
CA LEU A 14 -4.65 3.85 -19.43
C LEU A 14 -3.81 4.60 -18.37
N LEU A 15 -4.36 5.63 -17.74
CA LEU A 15 -3.72 6.31 -16.61
C LEU A 15 -3.52 5.38 -15.41
N LYS A 16 -4.51 4.57 -15.08
CA LYS A 16 -4.37 3.53 -14.04
C LYS A 16 -3.22 2.56 -14.37
N GLU A 17 -3.15 2.11 -15.60
CA GLU A 17 -2.08 1.20 -16.03
C GLU A 17 -0.69 1.87 -15.99
N LEU A 18 -0.61 3.12 -16.43
CA LEU A 18 0.60 3.92 -16.38
C LEU A 18 1.08 4.14 -14.93
N GLN A 19 0.14 4.39 -14.03
CA GLN A 19 0.42 4.54 -12.58
C GLN A 19 0.91 3.24 -11.93
N LEU A 20 0.42 2.09 -12.42
CA LEU A 20 0.82 0.78 -11.90
C LEU A 20 2.20 0.34 -12.34
N ASN A 21 2.52 0.60 -13.61
CA ASN A 21 3.70 0.04 -14.26
C ASN A 21 4.82 1.08 -14.50
N GLY A 22 4.58 2.37 -14.18
CA GLY A 22 5.51 3.47 -14.43
C GLY A 22 5.63 3.85 -15.91
N CYS A 23 5.40 2.90 -16.81
CA CYS A 23 5.35 3.12 -18.24
C CYS A 23 4.40 2.12 -18.92
N VAL A 24 3.88 2.48 -20.10
CA VAL A 24 3.04 1.62 -20.94
C VAL A 24 3.46 1.80 -22.39
N THR A 25 3.70 0.69 -23.09
CA THR A 25 4.05 0.70 -24.52
C THR A 25 2.80 0.75 -25.41
N LEU A 26 2.95 1.20 -26.64
CA LEU A 26 1.87 1.15 -27.64
C LEU A 26 1.41 -0.29 -27.85
N LYS A 27 2.35 -1.24 -27.93
CA LYS A 27 2.07 -2.67 -28.13
C LYS A 27 1.19 -3.21 -27.00
N GLU A 28 1.59 -3.02 -25.75
CA GLU A 28 0.80 -3.41 -24.57
C GLU A 28 -0.59 -2.77 -24.56
N SER A 29 -0.68 -1.47 -24.92
CA SER A 29 -1.97 -0.77 -24.97
C SER A 29 -2.90 -1.37 -26.03
N ILE A 30 -2.38 -1.73 -27.20
CA ILE A 30 -3.13 -2.35 -28.28
C ILE A 30 -3.64 -3.74 -27.85
N GLU A 31 -2.75 -4.58 -27.34
CA GLU A 31 -3.06 -5.96 -26.94
C GLU A 31 -4.00 -6.01 -25.73
N LYS A 32 -3.68 -5.29 -24.68
CA LYS A 32 -4.40 -5.35 -23.40
C LYS A 32 -5.78 -4.69 -23.46
N PHE A 33 -5.90 -3.60 -24.19
CA PHE A 33 -7.15 -2.83 -24.27
C PHE A 33 -7.94 -3.06 -25.55
N ASN A 34 -7.44 -3.88 -26.47
CA ASN A 34 -8.04 -4.19 -27.75
C ASN A 34 -8.46 -2.92 -28.53
N ILE A 35 -7.54 -1.97 -28.65
CA ILE A 35 -7.70 -0.70 -29.34
C ILE A 35 -6.74 -0.61 -30.53
N SER A 36 -7.08 0.24 -31.51
CA SER A 36 -6.18 0.50 -32.64
C SER A 36 -4.96 1.33 -32.20
N GLU A 37 -3.85 1.21 -32.92
CA GLU A 37 -2.66 2.02 -32.67
C GLU A 37 -2.97 3.53 -32.69
N ALA A 38 -3.81 3.98 -33.63
CA ALA A 38 -4.23 5.37 -33.72
C ALA A 38 -4.99 5.81 -32.46
N THR A 39 -5.79 4.92 -31.83
CA THR A 39 -6.48 5.20 -30.58
C THR A 39 -5.49 5.28 -29.41
N ALA A 40 -4.55 4.33 -29.34
CA ALA A 40 -3.52 4.33 -28.29
C ALA A 40 -2.65 5.62 -28.37
N ARG A 41 -2.18 6.00 -29.57
CA ARG A 41 -1.42 7.24 -29.78
C ARG A 41 -2.20 8.48 -29.35
N ARG A 42 -3.52 8.52 -29.63
CA ARG A 42 -4.38 9.65 -29.25
C ARG A 42 -4.57 9.74 -27.73
N LEU A 43 -4.71 8.60 -27.05
CA LEU A 43 -4.76 8.54 -25.59
C LEU A 43 -3.44 9.00 -24.97
N PHE A 44 -2.30 8.56 -25.49
CA PHE A 44 -0.97 9.02 -25.05
C PHE A 44 -0.82 10.53 -25.20
N THR A 45 -1.23 11.10 -26.34
CA THR A 45 -1.20 12.57 -26.58
C THR A 45 -2.05 13.31 -25.56
N ARG A 46 -3.24 12.80 -25.20
CA ARG A 46 -4.11 13.43 -24.17
C ARG A 46 -3.51 13.38 -22.78
N ILE A 47 -2.90 12.27 -22.40
CA ILE A 47 -2.24 12.11 -21.09
C ILE A 47 -1.05 13.08 -21.02
N GLU A 48 -0.27 13.19 -22.09
CA GLU A 48 0.87 14.11 -22.19
C GLU A 48 0.42 15.58 -22.15
N SER A 49 -0.64 15.95 -22.88
CA SER A 49 -1.16 17.34 -22.89
C SER A 49 -1.73 17.79 -21.53
N LYS A 50 -2.07 16.85 -20.66
CA LYS A 50 -2.48 17.10 -19.27
C LYS A 50 -1.30 17.08 -18.28
N GLY A 51 -0.06 16.90 -18.78
CA GLY A 51 1.14 16.78 -17.92
C GLY A 51 1.20 15.49 -17.08
N LEU A 52 0.37 14.50 -17.41
CA LEU A 52 0.22 13.26 -16.65
C LEU A 52 1.13 12.13 -17.17
N GLY A 53 1.91 12.38 -18.21
CA GLY A 53 2.86 11.43 -18.78
C GLY A 53 3.77 12.10 -19.80
N ILE A 54 4.91 11.47 -20.10
CA ILE A 54 5.88 11.90 -21.12
C ILE A 54 5.96 10.79 -22.17
N ARG A 55 5.73 11.14 -23.43
CA ARG A 55 5.84 10.21 -24.54
C ARG A 55 7.30 10.11 -25.02
N SER A 56 7.74 8.89 -25.25
CA SER A 56 9.01 8.61 -25.89
C SER A 56 8.91 7.33 -26.72
N HIS A 57 9.54 7.29 -27.90
CA HIS A 57 9.73 6.09 -28.77
C HIS A 57 8.74 4.92 -28.56
N GLY A 58 7.43 5.16 -28.82
CA GLY A 58 6.42 4.10 -28.77
C GLY A 58 5.93 3.70 -27.36
N LYS A 59 6.27 4.47 -26.33
CA LYS A 59 5.77 4.32 -24.96
C LYS A 59 5.35 5.67 -24.36
N ILE A 60 4.54 5.61 -23.31
CA ILE A 60 4.30 6.72 -22.41
C ILE A 60 4.81 6.31 -21.02
N SER A 61 5.55 7.21 -20.41
CA SER A 61 6.09 7.04 -19.05
C SER A 61 5.55 8.13 -18.16
N LEU A 62 5.53 7.90 -16.86
CA LEU A 62 5.31 8.99 -15.91
C LEU A 62 6.41 10.05 -16.05
N PRO A 63 6.16 11.35 -15.80
CA PRO A 63 7.20 12.38 -15.79
C PRO A 63 8.28 12.09 -14.74
N ASP A 64 9.55 12.45 -15.00
CA ASP A 64 10.69 12.18 -14.11
C ASP A 64 10.61 12.86 -12.72
N SER A 65 9.72 13.81 -12.53
CA SER A 65 9.37 14.37 -11.20
C SER A 65 8.56 13.43 -10.32
N THR A 66 8.58 12.17 -10.60
CA THR A 66 7.66 11.10 -10.22
C THR A 66 7.91 10.46 -8.87
N TYR A 67 8.61 11.07 -7.98
CA TYR A 67 8.62 10.61 -6.58
C TYR A 67 7.25 10.70 -5.88
N ASN A 68 6.15 11.11 -6.59
CA ASN A 68 4.85 11.41 -5.99
C ASN A 68 3.61 10.88 -6.74
N PHE A 69 3.72 9.80 -7.52
CA PHE A 69 2.51 9.28 -8.21
C PHE A 69 1.78 8.14 -7.52
N TYR A 70 2.06 7.88 -6.26
CA TYR A 70 1.13 7.08 -5.47
C TYR A 70 -0.18 7.86 -5.34
N ARG A 71 -1.28 7.27 -5.80
CA ARG A 71 -2.63 7.76 -5.55
C ARG A 71 -3.37 6.73 -4.73
N TYR A 72 -3.78 7.13 -3.55
CA TYR A 72 -4.53 6.29 -2.64
C TYR A 72 -5.75 5.66 -3.33
N GLU A 73 -6.55 6.46 -4.04
CA GLU A 73 -7.76 6.02 -4.74
C GLU A 73 -7.48 4.93 -5.79
N ALA A 74 -6.40 5.08 -6.55
CA ALA A 74 -6.02 4.06 -7.54
C ALA A 74 -5.60 2.75 -6.88
N SER A 75 -4.85 2.83 -5.78
CA SER A 75 -4.42 1.66 -5.02
C SER A 75 -5.58 0.99 -4.27
N GLU A 76 -6.55 1.77 -3.76
CA GLU A 76 -7.70 1.27 -3.02
C GLU A 76 -8.55 0.28 -3.83
N GLU A 77 -8.75 0.57 -5.13
CA GLU A 77 -9.55 -0.25 -6.04
C GLU A 77 -8.86 -1.55 -6.50
N LEU A 78 -7.54 -1.70 -6.25
CA LEU A 78 -6.79 -2.86 -6.71
C LEU A 78 -6.77 -3.98 -5.68
N TYR A 79 -6.95 -5.21 -6.15
CA TYR A 79 -6.81 -6.43 -5.34
C TYR A 79 -7.63 -6.39 -4.04
N VAL A 80 -8.84 -5.81 -4.09
CA VAL A 80 -9.70 -5.58 -2.92
C VAL A 80 -10.05 -6.88 -2.22
N LYS A 81 -10.27 -7.98 -2.99
CA LYS A 81 -10.58 -9.29 -2.43
C LYS A 81 -9.42 -9.82 -1.57
N GLU A 82 -8.22 -9.79 -2.13
CA GLU A 82 -6.99 -10.22 -1.47
C GLU A 82 -6.71 -9.39 -0.21
N LYS A 83 -6.83 -8.09 -0.31
CA LYS A 83 -6.66 -7.17 0.84
C LYS A 83 -7.67 -7.41 1.95
N ARG A 84 -8.93 -7.73 1.62
CA ARG A 84 -9.95 -8.11 2.63
C ARG A 84 -9.61 -9.40 3.33
N GLN A 85 -9.15 -10.42 2.60
CA GLN A 85 -8.70 -11.67 3.20
C GLN A 85 -7.55 -11.42 4.18
N ILE A 86 -6.53 -10.65 3.77
CA ILE A 86 -5.41 -10.23 4.60
C ILE A 86 -5.89 -9.47 5.84
N ALA A 87 -6.80 -8.52 5.69
CA ALA A 87 -7.38 -7.75 6.79
C ALA A 87 -8.04 -8.66 7.85
N HIS A 88 -8.86 -9.62 7.43
CA HIS A 88 -9.49 -10.57 8.34
C HIS A 88 -8.50 -11.52 9.01
N GLU A 89 -7.46 -11.97 8.31
CA GLU A 89 -6.42 -12.79 8.92
C GLU A 89 -5.62 -12.01 9.97
N THR A 90 -5.43 -10.70 9.74
CA THR A 90 -4.72 -9.81 10.66
C THR A 90 -5.46 -9.67 12.00
N LEU A 91 -6.79 -9.63 12.00
CA LEU A 91 -7.61 -9.55 13.22
C LEU A 91 -7.28 -10.66 14.23
N LYS A 92 -6.92 -11.86 13.76
CA LYS A 92 -6.57 -12.99 14.62
C LYS A 92 -5.33 -12.76 15.48
N LEU A 93 -4.55 -11.73 15.17
CA LEU A 93 -3.35 -11.35 15.92
C LEU A 93 -3.60 -10.23 16.93
N ILE A 94 -4.78 -9.60 16.91
CA ILE A 94 -5.12 -8.48 17.80
C ILE A 94 -5.74 -9.00 19.08
N LYS A 95 -5.36 -8.39 20.19
CA LYS A 95 -5.84 -8.73 21.53
C LYS A 95 -6.46 -7.51 22.20
N ASN A 96 -7.32 -7.73 23.17
CA ASN A 96 -7.83 -6.65 24.03
C ASN A 96 -6.67 -5.92 24.71
N GLY A 97 -6.75 -4.60 24.74
CA GLY A 97 -5.75 -3.74 25.35
C GLY A 97 -4.54 -3.43 24.48
N ASP A 98 -4.44 -3.98 23.27
CA ASP A 98 -3.30 -3.69 22.36
C ASP A 98 -3.18 -2.19 22.05
N VAL A 99 -1.95 -1.69 22.08
CA VAL A 99 -1.56 -0.39 21.54
C VAL A 99 -0.99 -0.61 20.14
N LEU A 100 -1.70 -0.12 19.13
CA LEU A 100 -1.41 -0.38 17.72
C LEU A 100 -0.87 0.87 17.02
N PHE A 101 0.16 0.72 16.18
CA PHE A 101 0.43 1.68 15.13
C PHE A 101 -0.13 1.15 13.80
N LEU A 102 -0.93 1.95 13.11
CA LEU A 102 -1.54 1.63 11.83
C LEU A 102 -1.04 2.59 10.75
N ASP A 103 -0.32 2.06 9.77
CA ASP A 103 0.16 2.79 8.60
C ASP A 103 -0.98 3.21 7.66
N SER A 104 -0.71 4.16 6.78
CA SER A 104 -1.68 4.76 5.85
C SER A 104 -2.04 3.90 4.62
N GLY A 105 -1.44 2.72 4.44
CA GLY A 105 -1.65 1.85 3.28
C GLY A 105 -3.10 1.37 3.11
N THR A 106 -3.56 1.19 1.85
CA THR A 106 -4.94 0.78 1.54
C THR A 106 -5.32 -0.59 2.11
N THR A 107 -4.36 -1.51 2.29
CA THR A 107 -4.59 -2.80 2.95
C THR A 107 -4.81 -2.61 4.45
N VAL A 108 -4.04 -1.69 5.07
CA VAL A 108 -4.18 -1.33 6.48
C VAL A 108 -5.51 -0.61 6.73
N CYS A 109 -5.97 0.20 5.78
CA CYS A 109 -7.29 0.83 5.83
C CYS A 109 -8.41 -0.22 5.84
N LEU A 110 -8.33 -1.25 4.99
CA LEU A 110 -9.30 -2.36 5.02
C LEU A 110 -9.23 -3.16 6.33
N PHE A 111 -8.03 -3.35 6.90
CA PHE A 111 -7.89 -3.92 8.24
C PHE A 111 -8.57 -3.04 9.30
N SER A 112 -8.43 -1.71 9.21
CA SER A 112 -9.09 -0.79 10.15
C SER A 112 -10.60 -0.85 10.06
N MET A 113 -11.18 -1.06 8.86
CA MET A 113 -12.61 -1.30 8.70
C MET A 113 -13.06 -2.60 9.38
N ALA A 114 -12.27 -3.67 9.21
CA ALA A 114 -12.55 -4.94 9.86
C ALA A 114 -12.38 -4.85 11.39
N LEU A 115 -11.39 -4.11 11.88
CA LEU A 115 -11.20 -3.82 13.30
C LEU A 115 -12.38 -3.00 13.88
N ALA A 116 -12.88 -2.02 13.14
CA ALA A 116 -14.05 -1.24 13.52
C ALA A 116 -15.29 -2.12 13.76
N GLU A 117 -15.48 -3.14 12.95
CA GLU A 117 -16.58 -4.11 13.13
C GLU A 117 -16.42 -4.93 14.42
N GLU A 118 -15.20 -5.40 14.72
CA GLU A 118 -14.90 -6.13 15.96
C GLU A 118 -15.14 -5.26 17.20
N LEU A 119 -14.77 -3.96 17.13
CA LEU A 119 -14.99 -3.00 18.21
C LEU A 119 -16.47 -2.68 18.40
N ARG A 120 -17.23 -2.44 17.32
CA ARG A 120 -18.70 -2.24 17.39
C ARG A 120 -19.41 -3.42 18.02
N CYS A 121 -19.01 -4.63 17.67
CA CYS A 121 -19.56 -5.86 18.21
C CYS A 121 -19.01 -6.21 19.61
N LYS A 122 -18.13 -5.40 20.18
CA LYS A 122 -17.46 -5.61 21.47
C LYS A 122 -16.70 -6.95 21.57
N ARG A 123 -16.29 -7.52 20.43
CA ARG A 123 -15.42 -8.71 20.40
C ARG A 123 -13.96 -8.34 20.69
N LEU A 124 -13.57 -7.10 20.38
CA LEU A 124 -12.33 -6.48 20.85
C LEU A 124 -12.66 -5.22 21.65
N GLN A 125 -11.85 -4.92 22.66
CA GLN A 125 -12.06 -3.81 23.59
C GLN A 125 -10.73 -3.20 24.03
N ASN A 126 -10.78 -1.94 24.46
CA ASN A 126 -9.64 -1.20 25.02
C ASN A 126 -8.44 -1.11 24.07
N ILE A 127 -8.69 -1.05 22.77
CA ILE A 127 -7.65 -0.84 21.75
C ILE A 127 -7.30 0.64 21.69
N LYS A 128 -6.01 0.94 21.73
CA LYS A 128 -5.47 2.27 21.46
C LYS A 128 -4.77 2.27 20.10
N VAL A 129 -5.08 3.23 19.25
CA VAL A 129 -4.58 3.30 17.89
C VAL A 129 -3.78 4.57 17.67
N PHE A 130 -2.54 4.43 17.26
CA PHE A 130 -1.73 5.50 16.69
C PHE A 130 -1.74 5.33 15.16
N THR A 131 -1.90 6.40 14.44
CA THR A 131 -1.89 6.35 12.98
C THR A 131 -1.45 7.67 12.36
N ASN A 132 -0.76 7.61 11.24
CA ASN A 132 -0.50 8.76 10.37
C ASN A 132 -1.52 8.87 9.23
N SER A 133 -2.58 8.07 9.22
CA SER A 133 -3.57 8.02 8.15
C SER A 133 -4.78 8.90 8.43
N TYR A 134 -5.08 9.82 7.52
CA TYR A 134 -6.34 10.58 7.56
C TYR A 134 -7.57 9.67 7.45
N MET A 135 -7.49 8.59 6.66
CA MET A 135 -8.61 7.67 6.46
C MET A 135 -8.93 6.85 7.71
N ILE A 136 -7.91 6.36 8.40
CA ILE A 136 -8.07 5.50 9.58
C ILE A 136 -8.68 6.26 10.76
N ILE A 137 -8.35 7.54 10.92
CA ILE A 137 -9.01 8.39 11.93
C ILE A 137 -10.52 8.37 11.72
N ASN A 138 -10.98 8.64 10.49
CA ASN A 138 -12.41 8.69 10.19
C ASN A 138 -13.14 7.35 10.42
N ILE A 139 -12.42 6.24 10.36
CA ILE A 139 -12.97 4.89 10.58
C ILE A 139 -13.10 4.57 12.08
N LEU A 140 -12.12 4.98 12.90
CA LEU A 140 -11.96 4.46 14.25
C LEU A 140 -12.23 5.48 15.38
N ASN A 141 -12.33 6.78 15.08
CA ASN A 141 -12.40 7.86 16.09
C ASN A 141 -13.54 7.73 17.12
N GLU A 142 -14.64 7.07 16.77
CA GLU A 142 -15.79 6.86 17.67
C GLU A 142 -15.75 5.49 18.39
N LEU A 143 -14.77 4.63 18.05
CA LEU A 143 -14.74 3.23 18.46
C LEU A 143 -13.52 2.89 19.33
N ALA A 144 -12.47 3.67 19.24
CA ALA A 144 -11.22 3.48 19.98
C ALA A 144 -10.61 4.84 20.34
N GLU A 145 -9.65 4.84 21.28
CA GLU A 145 -8.78 6.00 21.48
C GLU A 145 -7.82 6.08 20.28
N VAL A 146 -7.97 7.12 19.45
CA VAL A 146 -7.14 7.31 18.26
C VAL A 146 -6.25 8.52 18.42
N VAL A 147 -4.93 8.30 18.31
CA VAL A 147 -3.90 9.35 18.33
C VAL A 147 -3.36 9.55 16.92
N LEU A 148 -3.54 10.76 16.38
CA LEU A 148 -2.96 11.13 15.09
C LEU A 148 -1.47 11.46 15.24
N ILE A 149 -0.64 10.73 14.52
CA ILE A 149 0.73 11.10 14.23
C ILE A 149 0.71 12.18 13.14
N GLY A 150 0.74 13.43 13.57
CA GLY A 150 0.64 14.60 12.69
C GLY A 150 1.95 14.94 12.01
N GLY A 151 1.89 15.85 11.03
CA GLY A 151 3.05 16.31 10.26
C GLY A 151 2.59 17.02 8.99
N THR A 152 3.35 16.90 7.90
CA THR A 152 2.97 17.40 6.59
C THR A 152 1.91 16.49 5.98
N TYR A 153 0.73 17.04 5.67
CA TYR A 153 -0.34 16.28 5.00
C TYR A 153 -0.05 16.10 3.52
N ARG A 154 -0.19 14.87 3.03
CA ARG A 154 -0.03 14.50 1.62
C ARG A 154 -1.37 14.06 1.01
N PRO A 155 -2.03 14.92 0.21
CA PRO A 155 -3.36 14.63 -0.34
C PRO A 155 -3.43 13.35 -1.19
N ASN A 156 -2.38 13.07 -1.96
CA ASN A 156 -2.32 11.90 -2.85
C ASN A 156 -2.17 10.56 -2.08
N ARG A 157 -1.70 10.61 -0.83
CA ARG A 157 -1.52 9.45 0.05
C ARG A 157 -2.54 9.42 1.18
N LYS A 158 -3.22 10.54 1.44
CA LYS A 158 -4.14 10.73 2.57
C LYS A 158 -3.48 10.44 3.92
N ASP A 159 -2.22 10.84 4.05
CA ASP A 159 -1.40 10.60 5.22
C ASP A 159 -0.64 11.85 5.68
N PHE A 160 -0.01 11.72 6.84
CA PHE A 160 0.89 12.69 7.43
C PHE A 160 2.29 12.10 7.54
N CYS A 161 3.31 12.90 7.26
CA CYS A 161 4.71 12.46 7.29
C CYS A 161 5.66 13.62 7.63
N GLY A 162 6.96 13.35 7.53
CA GLY A 162 8.03 14.31 7.75
C GLY A 162 8.53 14.35 9.19
N TYR A 163 9.49 15.23 9.43
CA TYR A 163 10.23 15.32 10.68
C TYR A 163 9.36 15.34 11.94
N MET A 164 8.25 16.09 11.93
CA MET A 164 7.35 16.19 13.10
C MET A 164 6.66 14.84 13.38
N ALA A 165 6.25 14.12 12.34
CA ALA A 165 5.66 12.78 12.48
C ALA A 165 6.68 11.80 13.07
N GLU A 166 7.87 11.71 12.49
CA GLU A 166 8.95 10.86 12.99
C GLU A 166 9.33 11.18 14.43
N LYS A 167 9.49 12.46 14.74
CA LYS A 167 9.86 12.91 16.09
C LYS A 167 8.83 12.49 17.14
N SER A 168 7.52 12.66 16.84
CA SER A 168 6.47 12.28 17.79
C SER A 168 6.37 10.77 17.99
N MET A 169 6.71 9.97 16.98
CA MET A 169 6.73 8.51 17.10
C MET A 169 7.88 7.98 17.96
N LYS A 170 9.03 8.68 18.02
CA LYS A 170 10.21 8.24 18.78
C LYS A 170 9.96 8.10 20.27
N ASP A 171 9.02 8.85 20.81
CA ASP A 171 8.65 8.81 22.24
C ASP A 171 7.50 7.82 22.52
N CYS A 172 6.98 7.14 21.47
CA CYS A 172 5.93 6.15 21.59
C CYS A 172 6.50 4.74 21.69
N HIS A 173 5.67 3.82 22.21
CA HIS A 173 5.90 2.37 22.17
C HIS A 173 4.60 1.69 21.79
N PHE A 174 4.66 0.69 20.91
CA PHE A 174 3.51 -0.02 20.40
C PHE A 174 3.65 -1.53 20.64
N ASP A 175 2.57 -2.19 21.03
CA ASP A 175 2.56 -3.67 21.08
C ASP A 175 2.72 -4.25 19.67
N LYS A 176 2.10 -3.57 18.68
CA LYS A 176 2.17 -3.99 17.28
C LYS A 176 2.14 -2.80 16.32
N CYS A 177 2.98 -2.82 15.30
CA CYS A 177 2.78 -2.01 14.12
C CYS A 177 2.22 -2.85 12.96
N ILE A 178 1.20 -2.30 12.29
CA ILE A 178 0.57 -2.90 11.11
C ILE A 178 0.92 -2.02 9.92
N LEU A 179 1.77 -2.53 9.04
CA LEU A 179 2.36 -1.76 7.95
C LEU A 179 1.95 -2.31 6.59
N GLY A 180 1.83 -1.42 5.61
CA GLY A 180 1.80 -1.78 4.20
C GLY A 180 3.21 -1.91 3.61
N THR A 181 3.28 -2.40 2.38
CA THR A 181 4.49 -2.32 1.54
C THR A 181 4.08 -2.14 0.08
N ASP A 182 4.90 -1.50 -0.72
CA ASP A 182 4.68 -1.37 -2.17
C ASP A 182 5.33 -2.50 -2.95
N GLY A 183 6.28 -3.22 -2.35
CA GLY A 183 6.90 -4.39 -2.93
C GLY A 183 7.81 -5.13 -1.95
N TYR A 184 8.10 -6.37 -2.28
CA TYR A 184 9.09 -7.20 -1.60
C TYR A 184 9.92 -7.99 -2.61
N ASN A 185 11.22 -7.94 -2.41
CA ASN A 185 12.19 -8.76 -3.13
C ASN A 185 13.22 -9.26 -2.12
N PRO A 186 13.66 -10.53 -2.16
CA PRO A 186 14.63 -11.10 -1.19
C PRO A 186 15.94 -10.31 -1.08
N ILE A 187 16.36 -9.65 -2.16
CA ILE A 187 17.58 -8.84 -2.18
C ILE A 187 17.28 -7.40 -1.69
N ALA A 188 16.21 -6.81 -2.15
CA ALA A 188 15.85 -5.44 -1.83
C ALA A 188 15.18 -5.30 -0.44
N GLY A 189 14.52 -6.35 0.07
CA GLY A 189 13.68 -6.28 1.27
C GLY A 189 12.29 -5.73 1.00
N PHE A 190 11.64 -5.23 2.03
CA PHE A 190 10.35 -4.52 1.95
C PHE A 190 10.58 -3.08 1.50
N THR A 191 9.87 -2.66 0.47
CA THR A 191 10.13 -1.39 -0.20
C THR A 191 8.89 -0.52 -0.32
N THR A 192 9.10 0.79 -0.35
CA THR A 192 8.08 1.80 -0.62
C THR A 192 8.58 2.80 -1.68
N THR A 193 7.67 3.64 -2.17
CA THR A 193 7.93 4.54 -3.30
C THR A 193 8.62 5.85 -2.90
N ASP A 194 8.65 6.21 -1.62
CA ASP A 194 9.24 7.46 -1.16
C ASP A 194 9.89 7.38 0.23
N PHE A 195 10.83 8.29 0.49
CA PHE A 195 11.62 8.35 1.71
C PHE A 195 10.78 8.62 2.97
N GLU A 196 9.80 9.50 2.89
CA GLU A 196 8.98 9.87 4.04
C GLU A 196 8.18 8.68 4.55
N SER A 197 7.59 7.89 3.63
CA SER A 197 6.90 6.64 4.00
C SER A 197 7.86 5.59 4.56
N ALA A 198 9.07 5.47 3.98
CA ALA A 198 10.09 4.57 4.51
C ALA A 198 10.46 4.90 5.95
N ARG A 199 10.70 6.18 6.25
CA ARG A 199 11.05 6.67 7.60
C ARG A 199 9.96 6.40 8.63
N ILE A 200 8.69 6.58 8.27
CA ILE A 200 7.55 6.23 9.13
C ILE A 200 7.55 4.72 9.43
N CYS A 201 7.70 3.87 8.39
CA CYS A 201 7.74 2.42 8.56
C CYS A 201 8.93 1.96 9.41
N GLU A 202 10.14 2.49 9.16
CA GLU A 202 11.35 2.22 9.96
C GLU A 202 11.11 2.55 11.43
N THR A 203 10.64 3.77 11.72
CA THR A 203 10.37 4.22 13.09
C THR A 203 9.28 3.36 13.75
N ALA A 204 8.23 2.99 13.03
CA ALA A 204 7.18 2.12 13.56
C ALA A 204 7.73 0.74 13.95
N ILE A 205 8.60 0.15 13.12
CA ILE A 205 9.26 -1.14 13.41
C ILE A 205 10.16 -1.01 14.65
N GLU A 206 10.98 0.03 14.74
CA GLU A 206 11.88 0.29 15.87
C GLU A 206 11.14 0.50 17.20
N ARG A 207 9.91 0.99 17.13
CA ARG A 207 9.10 1.35 18.32
C ARG A 207 8.02 0.33 18.67
N SER A 208 8.05 -0.86 18.06
CA SER A 208 7.05 -1.90 18.25
C SER A 208 7.66 -3.22 18.72
N ASP A 209 6.94 -3.93 19.59
CA ASP A 209 7.33 -5.30 19.99
C ASP A 209 7.13 -6.29 18.85
N ASN A 210 6.10 -6.07 18.01
CA ASN A 210 5.77 -6.94 16.89
C ASN A 210 5.48 -6.13 15.62
N SER A 211 6.24 -6.42 14.56
CA SER A 211 6.07 -5.78 13.26
C SER A 211 5.33 -6.72 12.32
N ILE A 212 4.15 -6.30 11.85
CA ILE A 212 3.29 -7.08 10.97
C ILE A 212 3.16 -6.34 9.64
N ILE A 213 3.58 -6.99 8.55
CA ILE A 213 3.47 -6.43 7.20
C ILE A 213 2.33 -7.10 6.45
N LEU A 214 1.42 -6.28 5.92
CA LEU A 214 0.31 -6.69 5.08
C LEU A 214 0.70 -6.56 3.61
N MET A 215 0.76 -7.68 2.89
CA MET A 215 1.24 -7.70 1.52
C MET A 215 0.42 -8.66 0.66
N ASP A 216 -0.29 -8.14 -0.34
CA ASP A 216 -0.89 -9.00 -1.36
C ASP A 216 0.18 -9.65 -2.24
N SER A 217 -0.13 -10.86 -2.77
CA SER A 217 0.82 -11.68 -3.53
C SER A 217 1.37 -11.00 -4.79
N HIS A 218 0.67 -9.99 -5.34
CA HIS A 218 1.13 -9.26 -6.53
C HIS A 218 2.35 -8.36 -6.24
N LYS A 219 2.66 -8.11 -4.98
CA LYS A 219 3.84 -7.33 -4.55
C LYS A 219 5.09 -8.17 -4.34
N TYR A 220 4.95 -9.50 -4.33
CA TYR A 220 6.08 -10.42 -4.26
C TYR A 220 6.94 -10.33 -5.52
N MET A 221 8.28 -10.38 -5.35
CA MET A 221 9.30 -10.17 -6.39
C MET A 221 9.26 -8.80 -7.06
N LYS A 222 8.60 -7.81 -6.46
CA LYS A 222 8.68 -6.40 -6.87
C LYS A 222 9.56 -5.65 -5.88
N ALA A 223 10.37 -4.76 -6.41
CA ALA A 223 11.09 -3.76 -5.62
C ALA A 223 10.71 -2.38 -6.12
N THR A 224 10.46 -1.48 -5.19
CA THR A 224 10.28 -0.06 -5.46
C THR A 224 11.53 0.71 -5.04
N VAL A 225 11.43 2.00 -4.78
CA VAL A 225 12.60 2.89 -4.73
C VAL A 225 13.38 2.76 -3.42
N ILE A 226 12.69 2.68 -2.28
CA ILE A 226 13.30 2.77 -0.94
C ILE A 226 12.99 1.53 -0.12
N CYS A 227 14.04 0.88 0.39
CA CYS A 227 13.90 -0.19 1.36
C CYS A 227 13.71 0.40 2.75
N PHE A 228 12.69 -0.06 3.48
CA PHE A 228 12.46 0.29 4.88
C PHE A 228 12.74 -0.87 5.85
N SER A 229 12.87 -2.10 5.36
CA SER A 229 13.29 -3.25 6.16
C SER A 229 13.83 -4.38 5.28
N LYS A 230 14.92 -4.98 5.69
CA LYS A 230 15.44 -6.21 5.06
C LYS A 230 14.71 -7.47 5.56
N GLY A 231 13.81 -7.32 6.51
CA GLY A 231 13.05 -8.41 7.11
C GLY A 231 13.54 -8.87 8.47
N GLU A 232 14.73 -8.46 8.90
CA GLU A 232 15.34 -8.88 10.18
C GLU A 232 14.48 -8.54 11.40
N ASN A 233 13.78 -7.38 11.34
CA ASN A 233 12.91 -6.89 12.40
C ASN A 233 11.42 -7.03 12.06
N VAL A 234 11.06 -7.89 11.09
CA VAL A 234 9.68 -8.17 10.73
C VAL A 234 9.25 -9.48 11.37
N SER A 235 8.30 -9.39 12.30
CA SER A 235 7.80 -10.56 13.03
C SER A 235 6.91 -11.46 12.17
N THR A 236 6.03 -10.84 11.37
CA THR A 236 5.03 -11.58 10.59
C THR A 236 4.70 -10.87 9.27
N VAL A 237 4.58 -11.63 8.22
CA VAL A 237 3.97 -11.21 6.95
C VAL A 237 2.62 -11.89 6.80
N ILE A 238 1.58 -11.12 6.46
CA ILE A 238 0.25 -11.64 6.14
C ILE A 238 -0.01 -11.42 4.65
N THR A 239 -0.32 -12.48 3.95
CA THR A 239 -0.54 -12.47 2.50
C THR A 239 -1.81 -13.24 2.12
N ASP A 240 -2.26 -13.09 0.87
CA ASP A 240 -3.39 -13.86 0.32
C ASP A 240 -2.97 -15.25 -0.17
N ASN A 241 -3.96 -16.06 -0.52
CA ASN A 241 -3.78 -17.45 -0.94
C ASN A 241 -3.20 -17.64 -2.36
N LYS A 242 -2.90 -16.57 -3.08
CA LYS A 242 -2.23 -16.60 -4.39
C LYS A 242 -0.72 -16.43 -4.29
N MET A 243 -0.18 -16.31 -3.07
CA MET A 243 1.27 -16.25 -2.87
C MET A 243 1.91 -17.52 -3.43
N PRO A 244 2.89 -17.41 -4.35
CA PRO A 244 3.61 -18.57 -4.88
C PRO A 244 4.29 -19.39 -3.77
N GLU A 245 4.36 -20.70 -3.94
CA GLU A 245 5.00 -21.59 -2.96
C GLU A 245 6.47 -21.20 -2.69
N GLU A 246 7.19 -20.75 -3.72
CA GLU A 246 8.55 -20.24 -3.56
C GLU A 246 8.58 -18.97 -2.68
N GLY A 247 7.57 -18.12 -2.77
CA GLY A 247 7.41 -16.97 -1.86
C GLY A 247 7.29 -17.41 -0.40
N LEU A 248 6.45 -18.41 -0.13
CA LEU A 248 6.30 -18.97 1.21
C LEU A 248 7.62 -19.53 1.75
N LYS A 249 8.37 -20.25 0.91
CA LYS A 249 9.70 -20.78 1.25
C LYS A 249 10.71 -19.66 1.50
N THR A 250 10.65 -18.58 0.72
CA THR A 250 11.55 -17.43 0.85
C THR A 250 11.39 -16.76 2.21
N PHE A 251 10.18 -16.47 2.65
CA PHE A 251 9.94 -15.87 3.96
C PHE A 251 10.37 -16.79 5.11
N LYS A 252 10.08 -18.09 5.01
CA LYS A 252 10.54 -19.09 6.00
C LYS A 252 12.06 -19.15 6.11
N ARG A 253 12.79 -19.13 4.97
CA ARG A 253 14.27 -19.11 4.96
C ARG A 253 14.83 -17.83 5.59
N ALA A 254 14.13 -16.71 5.42
CA ALA A 254 14.47 -15.43 6.05
C ALA A 254 14.11 -15.37 7.56
N GLY A 255 13.54 -16.43 8.13
CA GLY A 255 13.11 -16.46 9.53
C GLY A 255 11.84 -15.64 9.82
N ILE A 256 11.15 -15.20 8.78
CA ILE A 256 9.92 -14.39 8.89
C ILE A 256 8.71 -15.33 8.98
N ASN A 257 7.88 -15.14 10.01
CA ASN A 257 6.61 -15.87 10.09
C ASN A 257 5.69 -15.42 8.97
N ILE A 258 5.20 -16.34 8.15
CA ILE A 258 4.26 -16.03 7.08
C ILE A 258 2.91 -16.69 7.34
N ARG A 259 1.84 -15.89 7.29
CA ARG A 259 0.46 -16.33 7.40
C ARG A 259 -0.26 -16.10 6.09
N VAL A 260 -0.94 -17.13 5.62
CA VAL A 260 -1.72 -17.10 4.37
C VAL A 260 -3.19 -16.97 4.73
N ALA A 261 -3.81 -15.88 4.32
CA ALA A 261 -5.24 -15.65 4.47
C ALA A 261 -6.03 -16.60 3.54
N LYS A 262 -7.14 -17.12 4.04
CA LYS A 262 -8.02 -18.06 3.32
C LYS A 262 -9.24 -17.36 2.74
#